data_5ff78b010a4fd9586473b87c8ec25ffc
#
_entry.id   5ff78b010a4fd9586473b87c8ec25ffc
#
_cell.length_a   1.000
_cell.length_b   1.000
_cell.length_c   1.000
_cell.angle_alpha   90.00
_cell.angle_beta   90.00
_cell.angle_gamma   90.00
#
_symmetry.space_group_name_H-M   'P 1'
#
loop_
_entity.id
_entity.type
_entity.pdbx_description
1 polymer ?
#
loop_
_entity_poly.entity_id
_entity_poly.type
_entity_poly.pdbx_seq_one_letter_code
_entity_poly.pdbx_strand_id
1 'polypeptide(L)'
;MLKRITIFVILLVFAKPVYDLGMDYMETTKITVDEATLPVTTGQITMDTEVTTAQPIQSVNLPEKVTSMEEMADAFFYYFNHFETNFTIEYQGSTADIKQILSRATEEATKRDTYIAGHLGNREIEYEYRRMDATIQVKQDYLTNLEQEKVVDSIVESLIATVQPEEMTDFEKVKFVNDYIVKNTVYSEDSVASSHSAYAVAYEGKGVCQGYALFAQKLMQELGLESMYVVGEVYTGGHAWNLVKVEGEWYHLDTTWNDPVPDRGNGVRYDYFLLNDTDMRVDHTWEKVDYPKAISAKYRFMHIVQDSYEQGDYIYFSNAEDNNKLYKLHKVTGETQRVADVRALFVVGEGDWLYFSNYSNGAYLAKIRLDGTELTTLYKEEVENLFIEEDMLYFTTADGLKQTEL
;
A
#
# COMPACT_ATOMS: atom_id res chain seq x y z
N MET A 1 35.23 -37.72 -3.49
CA MET A 1 34.40 -37.52 -4.68
C MET A 1 33.49 -36.34 -4.36
N LEU A 2 33.69 -35.25 -5.05
CA LEU A 2 32.80 -34.07 -4.93
C LEU A 2 31.47 -34.39 -5.64
N LYS A 3 30.34 -34.26 -4.94
CA LYS A 3 29.03 -34.34 -5.62
C LYS A 3 28.53 -32.90 -5.84
N ARG A 4 28.32 -32.54 -7.09
CA ARG A 4 27.57 -31.34 -7.47
C ARG A 4 26.09 -31.68 -7.48
N ILE A 5 25.31 -30.96 -6.70
CA ILE A 5 23.86 -31.05 -6.73
C ILE A 5 23.33 -29.63 -6.92
N THR A 6 22.69 -29.39 -8.06
CA THR A 6 21.95 -28.16 -8.34
C THR A 6 20.53 -28.35 -7.88
N ILE A 7 20.06 -27.51 -6.96
CA ILE A 7 18.68 -27.52 -6.49
C ILE A 7 18.05 -26.22 -6.89
N PHE A 8 17.09 -26.30 -7.81
CA PHE A 8 16.16 -25.22 -8.04
C PHE A 8 15.19 -25.14 -6.87
N VAL A 9 15.42 -24.24 -5.94
CA VAL A 9 14.39 -23.84 -4.98
C VAL A 9 13.63 -22.72 -5.65
N ILE A 10 12.62 -23.09 -6.43
CA ILE A 10 11.61 -22.16 -6.87
C ILE A 10 10.77 -21.90 -5.63
N LEU A 11 11.11 -20.87 -4.85
CA LEU A 11 10.12 -20.17 -4.07
C LEU A 11 9.24 -19.46 -5.11
N LEU A 12 8.17 -20.16 -5.52
CA LEU A 12 7.03 -19.52 -6.15
C LEU A 12 6.47 -18.55 -5.11
N VAL A 13 7.08 -17.36 -4.98
CA VAL A 13 6.31 -16.18 -4.67
C VAL A 13 5.36 -16.09 -5.85
N PHE A 14 4.09 -16.26 -5.59
CA PHE A 14 3.04 -16.49 -6.53
C PHE A 14 3.04 -15.47 -7.67
N ALA A 15 3.83 -15.73 -8.69
CA ALA A 15 3.68 -15.19 -10.01
C ALA A 15 3.37 -16.37 -10.93
N LYS A 16 2.27 -17.09 -10.66
CA LYS A 16 1.59 -17.81 -11.71
C LYS A 16 0.66 -16.82 -12.40
N PRO A 17 0.73 -16.71 -13.73
CA PRO A 17 -0.01 -15.70 -14.46
C PRO A 17 -1.51 -15.90 -14.25
N VAL A 18 -2.18 -14.88 -13.78
CA VAL A 18 -3.63 -14.66 -13.90
C VAL A 18 -3.99 -14.45 -15.40
N TYR A 19 -3.27 -15.10 -16.31
CA TYR A 19 -3.39 -14.85 -17.75
C TYR A 19 -4.52 -15.62 -18.43
N ASP A 20 -5.18 -16.59 -17.76
CA ASP A 20 -6.12 -17.48 -18.49
C ASP A 20 -7.58 -17.44 -18.06
N LEU A 21 -8.01 -16.60 -17.12
CA LEU A 21 -9.42 -16.59 -16.67
C LEU A 21 -10.15 -15.23 -16.69
N GLY A 22 -9.52 -14.16 -17.11
CA GLY A 22 -10.11 -12.81 -17.18
C GLY A 22 -10.47 -12.30 -18.58
N MET A 23 -10.16 -13.03 -19.63
CA MET A 23 -10.28 -12.53 -21.03
C MET A 23 -11.62 -12.78 -21.71
N ASP A 24 -12.57 -13.47 -21.09
CA ASP A 24 -13.85 -13.79 -21.73
C ASP A 24 -15.02 -12.86 -21.37
N TYR A 25 -14.79 -11.75 -20.67
CA TYR A 25 -15.89 -10.83 -20.29
C TYR A 25 -15.64 -9.34 -20.55
N MET A 26 -14.76 -8.99 -21.50
CA MET A 26 -14.70 -7.64 -22.05
C MET A 26 -14.62 -7.68 -23.57
N GLU A 27 -15.74 -7.98 -24.22
CA GLU A 27 -15.95 -7.56 -25.59
C GLU A 27 -16.20 -6.05 -25.64
N THR A 28 -15.13 -5.36 -26.00
CA THR A 28 -15.05 -4.17 -26.84
C THR A 28 -16.21 -3.18 -26.85
N THR A 29 -16.01 -2.08 -26.10
CA THR A 29 -16.40 -0.81 -26.68
C THR A 29 -15.11 0.05 -26.76
N LYS A 30 -14.55 0.18 -27.96
CA LYS A 30 -13.52 1.15 -28.27
C LYS A 30 -14.13 2.53 -28.13
N ILE A 31 -13.86 3.18 -27.02
CA ILE A 31 -13.96 4.63 -26.91
C ILE A 31 -12.55 5.15 -27.18
N THR A 32 -12.34 5.67 -28.38
CA THR A 32 -11.21 6.54 -28.67
C THR A 32 -11.44 7.83 -27.89
N VAL A 33 -10.78 7.97 -26.76
CA VAL A 33 -10.63 9.27 -26.10
C VAL A 33 -9.44 9.93 -26.79
N ASP A 34 -9.71 11.03 -27.51
CA ASP A 34 -8.67 11.97 -27.93
C ASP A 34 -7.86 12.40 -26.71
N GLU A 35 -6.55 12.34 -26.87
CA GLU A 35 -5.58 12.85 -25.89
C GLU A 35 -5.81 14.37 -25.65
N ALA A 36 -6.74 14.72 -24.80
CA ALA A 36 -6.73 16.01 -24.14
C ALA A 36 -5.88 15.84 -22.87
N THR A 37 -4.67 16.29 -22.98
CA THR A 37 -3.69 16.43 -21.92
C THR A 37 -4.33 17.01 -20.66
N LEU A 38 -4.57 16.16 -19.67
CA LEU A 38 -4.73 16.61 -18.29
C LEU A 38 -3.35 17.17 -17.86
N PRO A 39 -3.29 18.34 -17.25
CA PRO A 39 -2.06 18.79 -16.64
C PRO A 39 -1.80 17.88 -15.44
N VAL A 40 -0.91 16.92 -15.63
CA VAL A 40 -0.20 16.29 -14.51
C VAL A 40 0.62 17.42 -13.92
N THR A 41 0.19 17.97 -12.82
CA THR A 41 1.02 18.85 -12.01
C THR A 41 2.08 17.97 -11.36
N THR A 42 3.08 17.60 -12.15
CA THR A 42 4.37 17.21 -11.61
C THR A 42 4.91 18.47 -10.94
N GLY A 43 4.69 18.58 -9.63
CA GLY A 43 5.51 19.43 -8.80
C GLY A 43 6.94 18.99 -9.05
N GLN A 44 7.66 19.73 -9.90
CA GLN A 44 9.11 19.58 -10.00
C GLN A 44 9.69 19.96 -8.64
N ILE A 45 9.91 18.95 -7.80
CA ILE A 45 10.83 19.07 -6.68
C ILE A 45 12.20 19.22 -7.34
N THR A 46 12.66 20.48 -7.47
CA THR A 46 14.05 20.74 -7.82
C THR A 46 14.89 20.27 -6.66
N MET A 47 15.52 19.12 -6.85
CA MET A 47 16.50 18.58 -5.92
C MET A 47 17.76 19.42 -5.96
N ASP A 48 17.82 20.48 -5.12
CA ASP A 48 19.07 20.98 -4.57
C ASP A 48 19.21 20.30 -3.20
N THR A 49 19.79 19.12 -3.19
CA THR A 49 20.03 18.38 -1.95
C THR A 49 21.51 18.08 -1.82
N GLU A 50 22.10 18.70 -0.82
CA GLU A 50 23.20 18.06 -0.11
C GLU A 50 22.63 16.76 0.51
N VAL A 51 23.11 15.63 0.00
CA VAL A 51 22.78 14.30 0.49
C VAL A 51 23.20 14.20 1.95
N THR A 52 22.26 14.38 2.86
CA THR A 52 22.46 13.98 4.26
C THR A 52 22.46 12.45 4.25
N THR A 53 23.61 11.88 4.48
CA THR A 53 23.85 10.43 4.51
C THR A 53 22.91 9.77 5.50
N ALA A 54 22.01 8.93 5.00
CA ALA A 54 21.29 7.95 5.80
C ALA A 54 22.26 7.21 6.73
N GLN A 55 21.82 6.92 7.95
CA GLN A 55 22.63 6.19 8.93
C GLN A 55 23.12 4.89 8.28
N PRO A 56 24.43 4.61 8.30
CA PRO A 56 24.94 3.39 7.69
C PRO A 56 24.32 2.20 8.42
N ILE A 57 23.69 1.31 7.67
CA ILE A 57 23.35 -0.04 8.15
C ILE A 57 24.57 -0.57 8.87
N GLN A 58 24.42 -0.93 10.15
CA GLN A 58 25.53 -1.42 10.97
C GLN A 58 26.27 -2.48 10.14
N SER A 59 27.57 -2.27 9.93
CA SER A 59 28.41 -3.23 9.23
C SER A 59 28.42 -4.54 10.02
N VAL A 60 27.48 -5.43 9.68
CA VAL A 60 27.54 -6.81 10.15
C VAL A 60 28.78 -7.39 9.48
N ASN A 61 29.85 -7.57 10.23
CA ASN A 61 31.01 -8.34 9.77
C ASN A 61 30.56 -9.80 9.68
N LEU A 62 30.15 -10.20 8.47
CA LEU A 62 29.87 -11.60 8.21
C LEU A 62 31.16 -12.42 8.51
N PRO A 63 31.08 -13.53 9.24
CA PRO A 63 32.22 -14.39 9.42
C PRO A 63 32.68 -14.94 8.08
N GLU A 64 33.98 -15.15 7.88
CA GLU A 64 34.53 -15.79 6.67
C GLU A 64 33.88 -17.16 6.40
N LYS A 65 33.46 -17.84 7.48
CA LYS A 65 32.72 -19.09 7.42
C LYS A 65 31.60 -19.10 8.45
N VAL A 66 30.40 -19.42 8.02
CA VAL A 66 29.27 -19.63 8.91
C VAL A 66 29.31 -21.07 9.46
N THR A 67 28.97 -21.26 10.73
CA THR A 67 29.10 -22.53 11.45
C THR A 67 27.76 -23.08 11.95
N SER A 68 26.71 -22.26 11.92
CA SER A 68 25.37 -22.61 12.38
C SER A 68 24.29 -22.21 11.38
N MET A 69 23.07 -22.70 11.59
CA MET A 69 21.88 -22.29 10.83
C MET A 69 21.57 -20.80 11.06
N GLU A 70 21.79 -20.30 12.28
CA GLU A 70 21.55 -18.91 12.64
C GLU A 70 22.51 -17.96 11.93
N GLU A 71 23.83 -18.27 11.95
CA GLU A 71 24.82 -17.50 11.17
C GLU A 71 24.56 -17.59 9.66
N MET A 72 24.01 -18.70 9.17
CA MET A 72 23.58 -18.84 7.79
C MET A 72 22.39 -17.88 7.48
N ALA A 73 21.43 -17.79 8.42
CA ALA A 73 20.31 -16.85 8.29
C ALA A 73 20.79 -15.40 8.35
N ASP A 74 21.78 -15.06 9.20
CA ASP A 74 22.42 -13.74 9.23
C ASP A 74 23.07 -13.40 7.90
N ALA A 75 23.75 -14.37 7.27
CA ALA A 75 24.36 -14.14 5.96
C ALA A 75 23.30 -13.90 4.87
N PHE A 76 22.25 -14.72 4.79
CA PHE A 76 21.14 -14.48 3.86
C PHE A 76 20.50 -13.13 4.08
N PHE A 77 20.18 -12.78 5.33
CA PHE A 77 19.58 -11.49 5.68
C PHE A 77 20.46 -10.31 5.26
N TYR A 78 21.76 -10.40 5.49
CA TYR A 78 22.72 -9.40 5.04
C TYR A 78 22.68 -9.20 3.52
N TYR A 79 22.82 -10.29 2.75
CA TYR A 79 22.84 -10.20 1.29
C TYR A 79 21.50 -9.72 0.71
N PHE A 80 20.37 -10.11 1.30
CA PHE A 80 19.05 -9.64 0.86
C PHE A 80 18.88 -8.14 1.08
N ASN A 81 19.29 -7.62 2.23
CA ASN A 81 19.23 -6.19 2.52
C ASN A 81 20.17 -5.33 1.68
N HIS A 82 21.20 -5.94 1.09
CA HIS A 82 22.12 -5.26 0.16
C HIS A 82 21.76 -5.50 -1.31
N PHE A 83 20.65 -6.18 -1.58
CA PHE A 83 20.21 -6.52 -2.95
C PHE A 83 21.30 -7.22 -3.78
N GLU A 84 22.13 -8.06 -3.11
CA GLU A 84 23.19 -8.80 -3.78
C GLU A 84 22.61 -9.92 -4.65
N THR A 85 22.83 -9.83 -5.96
CA THR A 85 22.26 -10.77 -6.94
C THR A 85 23.03 -12.07 -7.04
N ASN A 86 24.32 -12.08 -6.67
CA ASN A 86 25.19 -13.25 -6.69
C ASN A 86 26.13 -13.22 -5.49
N PHE A 87 26.03 -14.22 -4.65
CA PHE A 87 26.88 -14.32 -3.46
C PHE A 87 27.24 -15.77 -3.12
N THR A 88 28.27 -15.91 -2.32
CA THR A 88 28.77 -17.21 -1.88
C THR A 88 28.83 -17.23 -0.35
N ILE A 89 28.35 -18.31 0.26
CA ILE A 89 28.43 -18.56 1.70
C ILE A 89 29.28 -19.81 1.91
N GLU A 90 30.36 -19.66 2.69
CA GLU A 90 31.19 -20.77 3.14
C GLU A 90 30.63 -21.31 4.45
N TYR A 91 30.24 -22.57 4.46
CA TYR A 91 29.71 -23.25 5.66
C TYR A 91 30.70 -24.27 6.22
N GLN A 92 30.91 -24.26 7.53
CA GLN A 92 31.73 -25.21 8.24
C GLN A 92 30.90 -25.88 9.35
N GLY A 93 30.45 -27.11 9.08
CA GLY A 93 29.62 -27.88 9.98
C GLY A 93 29.16 -29.17 9.31
N SER A 94 28.33 -29.97 10.02
CA SER A 94 27.76 -31.19 9.46
C SER A 94 26.87 -30.87 8.26
N THR A 95 27.13 -31.52 7.14
CA THR A 95 26.34 -31.31 5.90
C THR A 95 25.28 -32.43 5.71
N ALA A 96 25.05 -33.29 6.73
CA ALA A 96 24.07 -34.36 6.63
C ALA A 96 22.67 -33.85 6.26
N ASP A 97 22.29 -32.70 6.84
CA ASP A 97 20.99 -32.07 6.66
C ASP A 97 21.07 -30.67 5.97
N ILE A 98 22.08 -30.46 5.10
CA ILE A 98 22.40 -29.19 4.50
C ILE A 98 21.17 -28.54 3.80
N LYS A 99 20.32 -29.33 3.16
CA LYS A 99 19.08 -28.84 2.55
C LYS A 99 18.14 -28.20 3.56
N GLN A 100 17.97 -28.85 4.72
CA GLN A 100 17.07 -28.32 5.77
C GLN A 100 17.68 -27.09 6.42
N ILE A 101 19.00 -27.04 6.59
CA ILE A 101 19.73 -25.89 7.10
C ILE A 101 19.50 -24.70 6.17
N LEU A 102 19.69 -24.87 4.87
CA LEU A 102 19.47 -23.80 3.87
C LEU A 102 18.01 -23.34 3.85
N SER A 103 17.04 -24.24 3.84
CA SER A 103 15.62 -23.89 3.84
C SER A 103 15.24 -23.08 5.07
N ARG A 104 15.63 -23.54 6.27
CA ARG A 104 15.35 -22.85 7.53
C ARG A 104 16.07 -21.52 7.64
N ALA A 105 17.33 -21.44 7.27
CA ALA A 105 18.09 -20.21 7.31
C ALA A 105 17.49 -19.14 6.39
N THR A 106 17.06 -19.55 5.21
CA THR A 106 16.36 -18.65 4.27
C THR A 106 15.02 -18.18 4.82
N GLU A 107 14.22 -19.09 5.40
CA GLU A 107 12.94 -18.78 6.04
C GLU A 107 13.13 -17.80 7.21
N GLU A 108 14.09 -18.06 8.09
CA GLU A 108 14.41 -17.15 9.20
C GLU A 108 14.88 -15.77 8.71
N ALA A 109 15.69 -15.72 7.66
CA ALA A 109 16.12 -14.45 7.08
C ALA A 109 14.94 -13.63 6.54
N THR A 110 13.98 -14.27 5.86
CA THR A 110 12.80 -13.59 5.29
C THR A 110 11.79 -13.14 6.34
N LYS A 111 11.72 -13.82 7.50
CA LYS A 111 10.85 -13.42 8.62
C LYS A 111 11.32 -12.15 9.34
N ARG A 112 12.62 -11.85 9.31
CA ARG A 112 13.20 -10.69 10.00
C ARG A 112 12.76 -9.36 9.39
N ASP A 113 12.56 -9.33 8.08
CA ASP A 113 12.07 -8.17 7.36
C ASP A 113 11.14 -8.61 6.21
N THR A 114 9.85 -8.42 6.42
CA THR A 114 8.83 -8.80 5.44
C THR A 114 8.77 -7.82 4.26
N TYR A 115 9.28 -6.60 4.40
CA TYR A 115 9.43 -5.66 3.30
C TYR A 115 10.46 -6.15 2.27
N ILE A 116 11.66 -6.51 2.75
CA ILE A 116 12.69 -7.10 1.90
C ILE A 116 12.22 -8.43 1.33
N ALA A 117 11.59 -9.28 2.15
CA ALA A 117 11.04 -10.56 1.71
C ALA A 117 10.03 -10.41 0.56
N GLY A 118 9.21 -9.37 0.60
CA GLY A 118 8.26 -9.03 -0.47
C GLY A 118 8.91 -8.58 -1.77
N HIS A 119 10.17 -8.17 -1.77
CA HIS A 119 10.91 -7.81 -2.98
C HIS A 119 11.77 -8.94 -3.55
N LEU A 120 11.85 -10.10 -2.90
CA LEU A 120 12.60 -11.24 -3.40
C LEU A 120 11.90 -11.87 -4.60
N GLY A 121 12.63 -12.05 -5.69
CA GLY A 121 12.22 -12.78 -6.89
C GLY A 121 12.69 -14.24 -6.86
N ASN A 122 13.01 -14.76 -8.04
CA ASN A 122 13.51 -16.13 -8.16
C ASN A 122 14.86 -16.30 -7.48
N ARG A 123 15.08 -17.52 -6.96
CA ARG A 123 16.34 -17.89 -6.32
C ARG A 123 16.84 -19.22 -6.83
N GLU A 124 18.12 -19.27 -7.16
CA GLU A 124 18.85 -20.49 -7.47
C GLU A 124 19.93 -20.69 -6.40
N ILE A 125 19.98 -21.88 -5.80
CA ILE A 125 21.04 -22.26 -4.84
C ILE A 125 21.74 -23.49 -5.36
N GLU A 126 23.04 -23.34 -5.64
CA GLU A 126 23.95 -24.45 -5.93
C GLU A 126 24.89 -24.63 -4.75
N TYR A 127 25.20 -25.88 -4.37
CA TYR A 127 26.17 -26.12 -3.34
C TYR A 127 27.04 -27.37 -3.62
N GLU A 128 28.32 -27.22 -3.30
CA GLU A 128 29.27 -28.29 -3.26
C GLU A 128 29.60 -28.60 -1.80
N TYR A 129 29.58 -29.87 -1.40
CA TYR A 129 29.79 -30.22 -0.01
C TYR A 129 30.64 -31.44 0.20
N ARG A 130 31.33 -31.47 1.35
CA ARG A 130 31.97 -32.61 1.98
C ARG A 130 31.26 -32.88 3.31
N ARG A 131 31.79 -33.82 4.09
CA ARG A 131 31.14 -34.21 5.35
C ARG A 131 30.97 -33.05 6.34
N MET A 132 31.91 -32.13 6.38
CA MET A 132 32.00 -31.07 7.39
C MET A 132 32.14 -29.65 6.80
N ASP A 133 31.98 -29.47 5.52
CA ASP A 133 32.07 -28.17 4.85
C ASP A 133 31.19 -28.13 3.60
N ALA A 134 30.70 -26.95 3.28
CA ALA A 134 30.00 -26.67 2.02
C ALA A 134 30.30 -25.28 1.53
N THR A 135 30.40 -25.12 0.21
CA THR A 135 30.42 -23.83 -0.50
C THR A 135 29.07 -23.70 -1.18
N ILE A 136 28.33 -22.66 -0.83
CA ILE A 136 26.96 -22.39 -1.27
C ILE A 136 26.99 -21.17 -2.17
N GLN A 137 26.59 -21.33 -3.42
CA GLN A 137 26.45 -20.26 -4.40
C GLN A 137 24.98 -19.92 -4.58
N VAL A 138 24.65 -18.65 -4.42
CA VAL A 138 23.27 -18.15 -4.51
C VAL A 138 23.19 -17.13 -5.63
N LYS A 139 22.16 -17.31 -6.47
CA LYS A 139 21.71 -16.29 -7.41
C LYS A 139 20.30 -15.88 -7.00
N GLN A 140 20.11 -14.60 -6.75
CA GLN A 140 18.85 -14.03 -6.26
C GLN A 140 18.40 -12.90 -7.19
N ASP A 141 17.18 -13.01 -7.70
CA ASP A 141 16.51 -11.92 -8.41
C ASP A 141 15.73 -11.04 -7.43
N TYR A 142 15.57 -9.76 -7.74
CA TYR A 142 14.80 -8.81 -6.94
C TYR A 142 13.82 -8.04 -7.83
N LEU A 143 12.70 -7.60 -7.25
CA LEU A 143 11.72 -6.73 -7.91
C LEU A 143 12.14 -5.26 -7.93
N THR A 144 13.16 -4.92 -7.17
CA THR A 144 13.75 -3.60 -7.00
C THR A 144 15.28 -3.71 -6.93
N ASN A 145 15.99 -2.62 -6.78
CA ASN A 145 17.43 -2.57 -6.57
C ASN A 145 17.80 -1.42 -5.61
N LEU A 146 19.06 -1.41 -5.17
CA LEU A 146 19.53 -0.44 -4.17
C LEU A 146 19.32 1.03 -4.59
N GLU A 147 19.43 1.36 -5.87
CA GLU A 147 19.23 2.74 -6.35
C GLU A 147 17.75 3.12 -6.33
N GLN A 148 16.87 2.19 -6.67
CA GLN A 148 15.42 2.40 -6.57
C GLN A 148 14.98 2.53 -5.10
N GLU A 149 15.54 1.72 -4.19
CA GLU A 149 15.25 1.82 -2.76
C GLU A 149 15.68 3.17 -2.15
N LYS A 150 16.82 3.73 -2.57
CA LYS A 150 17.22 5.09 -2.16
C LYS A 150 16.22 6.16 -2.61
N VAL A 151 15.61 5.99 -3.78
CA VAL A 151 14.54 6.89 -4.24
C VAL A 151 13.30 6.73 -3.38
N VAL A 152 12.91 5.50 -3.05
CA VAL A 152 11.78 5.24 -2.12
C VAL A 152 12.04 5.88 -0.76
N ASP A 153 13.24 5.68 -0.20
CA ASP A 153 13.64 6.27 1.08
C ASP A 153 13.51 7.81 1.04
N SER A 154 14.02 8.44 -0.01
CA SER A 154 13.95 9.91 -0.19
C SER A 154 12.51 10.42 -0.31
N ILE A 155 11.63 9.69 -1.01
CA ILE A 155 10.21 10.02 -1.10
C ILE A 155 9.54 9.91 0.26
N VAL A 156 9.79 8.81 0.98
CA VAL A 156 9.23 8.57 2.31
C VAL A 156 9.68 9.65 3.29
N GLU A 157 10.98 9.97 3.34
CA GLU A 157 11.52 11.07 4.18
C GLU A 157 10.83 12.40 3.87
N SER A 158 10.66 12.72 2.57
CA SER A 158 9.99 13.94 2.14
C SER A 158 8.52 14.00 2.57
N LEU A 159 7.81 12.88 2.47
CA LEU A 159 6.41 12.77 2.89
C LEU A 159 6.25 12.92 4.40
N ILE A 160 7.10 12.25 5.18
CA ILE A 160 7.07 12.31 6.64
C ILE A 160 7.39 13.73 7.13
N ALA A 161 8.27 14.46 6.42
CA ALA A 161 8.57 15.85 6.73
C ALA A 161 7.36 16.80 6.54
N THR A 162 6.30 16.39 5.82
CA THR A 162 5.08 17.20 5.64
C THR A 162 4.11 17.07 6.82
N VAL A 163 4.30 16.09 7.69
CA VAL A 163 3.47 15.83 8.87
C VAL A 163 4.32 15.92 10.14
N GLN A 164 3.69 15.89 11.28
CA GLN A 164 4.35 15.86 12.60
C GLN A 164 4.06 14.50 13.26
N PRO A 165 4.82 13.44 12.95
CA PRO A 165 4.47 12.07 13.36
C PRO A 165 4.35 11.88 14.87
N GLU A 166 5.09 12.68 15.65
CA GLU A 166 5.08 12.69 17.12
C GLU A 166 3.77 13.27 17.72
N GLU A 167 3.02 14.05 16.95
CA GLU A 167 1.71 14.58 17.34
C GLU A 167 0.54 13.71 16.85
N MET A 168 0.82 12.74 15.96
CA MET A 168 -0.19 11.85 15.38
C MET A 168 -0.41 10.61 16.26
N THR A 169 -1.67 10.23 16.42
CA THR A 169 -2.05 8.91 16.93
C THR A 169 -1.73 7.82 15.91
N ASP A 170 -1.62 6.56 16.34
CA ASP A 170 -1.41 5.42 15.43
C ASP A 170 -2.50 5.35 14.34
N PHE A 171 -3.74 5.63 14.71
CA PHE A 171 -4.87 5.71 13.78
C PHE A 171 -4.65 6.77 12.68
N GLU A 172 -4.24 7.98 13.06
CA GLU A 172 -3.98 9.06 12.11
C GLU A 172 -2.81 8.73 11.18
N LYS A 173 -1.77 8.08 11.68
CA LYS A 173 -0.65 7.59 10.86
C LYS A 173 -1.10 6.57 9.82
N VAL A 174 -1.90 5.57 10.20
CA VAL A 174 -2.41 4.57 9.25
C VAL A 174 -3.36 5.22 8.25
N LYS A 175 -4.21 6.16 8.71
CA LYS A 175 -5.09 6.92 7.81
C LYS A 175 -4.30 7.75 6.80
N PHE A 176 -3.24 8.43 7.22
CA PHE A 176 -2.34 9.16 6.33
C PHE A 176 -1.75 8.25 5.25
N VAL A 177 -1.25 7.07 5.64
CA VAL A 177 -0.69 6.09 4.69
C VAL A 177 -1.74 5.62 3.68
N ASN A 178 -2.92 5.23 4.16
CA ASN A 178 -4.02 4.81 3.29
C ASN A 178 -4.40 5.91 2.29
N ASP A 179 -4.68 7.10 2.80
CA ASP A 179 -5.17 8.22 1.99
C ASP A 179 -4.12 8.69 0.98
N TYR A 180 -2.85 8.71 1.38
CA TYR A 180 -1.77 9.09 0.47
C TYR A 180 -1.65 8.12 -0.69
N ILE A 181 -1.59 6.80 -0.40
CA ILE A 181 -1.43 5.78 -1.44
C ILE A 181 -2.63 5.80 -2.38
N VAL A 182 -3.84 5.76 -1.85
CA VAL A 182 -5.08 5.75 -2.66
C VAL A 182 -5.19 6.99 -3.56
N LYS A 183 -4.80 8.16 -3.08
CA LYS A 183 -4.88 9.42 -3.86
C LYS A 183 -3.78 9.60 -4.90
N ASN A 184 -2.65 8.91 -4.74
CA ASN A 184 -1.46 9.15 -5.57
C ASN A 184 -1.04 7.94 -6.40
N THR A 185 -1.83 6.87 -6.41
CA THR A 185 -1.51 5.64 -7.12
C THR A 185 -2.68 5.21 -7.99
N VAL A 186 -2.39 4.70 -9.17
CA VAL A 186 -3.37 4.05 -10.06
C VAL A 186 -3.05 2.57 -10.14
N TYR A 187 -4.03 1.70 -9.90
CA TYR A 187 -3.86 0.25 -10.05
C TYR A 187 -3.57 -0.11 -11.50
N SER A 188 -2.35 -0.50 -11.79
CA SER A 188 -1.88 -0.77 -13.15
C SER A 188 -0.64 -1.68 -13.16
N GLU A 189 -0.57 -2.58 -14.14
CA GLU A 189 0.65 -3.31 -14.47
C GLU A 189 1.57 -2.53 -15.43
N ASP A 190 1.11 -1.40 -15.97
CA ASP A 190 1.84 -0.57 -16.93
C ASP A 190 2.78 0.42 -16.23
N SER A 191 3.84 -0.10 -15.63
CA SER A 191 4.95 0.65 -15.03
C SER A 191 6.27 0.33 -15.73
N VAL A 192 7.23 1.24 -15.70
CA VAL A 192 8.58 1.04 -16.27
C VAL A 192 9.38 0.07 -15.38
N ALA A 193 9.30 0.26 -14.06
CA ALA A 193 9.84 -0.68 -13.09
C ALA A 193 8.87 -1.85 -12.88
N SER A 194 9.24 -2.81 -12.03
CA SER A 194 8.30 -3.86 -11.63
C SER A 194 7.08 -3.26 -10.93
N SER A 195 5.87 -3.44 -11.48
CA SER A 195 4.60 -3.02 -10.87
C SER A 195 4.35 -3.63 -9.47
N HIS A 196 5.10 -4.67 -9.13
CA HIS A 196 5.09 -5.35 -7.83
C HIS A 196 6.04 -4.71 -6.80
N SER A 197 6.82 -3.67 -7.14
CA SER A 197 7.76 -3.02 -6.24
C SER A 197 7.17 -1.79 -5.55
N ALA A 198 7.67 -1.48 -4.36
CA ALA A 198 7.36 -0.21 -3.70
C ALA A 198 7.79 1.00 -4.54
N TYR A 199 8.87 0.86 -5.32
CA TYR A 199 9.37 1.92 -6.19
C TYR A 199 8.35 2.35 -7.26
N ALA A 200 7.68 1.40 -7.93
CA ALA A 200 6.69 1.73 -8.95
C ALA A 200 5.52 2.54 -8.35
N VAL A 201 5.05 2.17 -7.16
CA VAL A 201 3.99 2.89 -6.46
C VAL A 201 4.47 4.26 -5.98
N ALA A 202 5.63 4.32 -5.33
CA ALA A 202 6.16 5.55 -4.75
C ALA A 202 6.56 6.59 -5.78
N TYR A 203 7.23 6.17 -6.87
CA TYR A 203 7.85 7.06 -7.84
C TYR A 203 7.04 7.23 -9.12
N GLU A 204 6.45 6.14 -9.64
CA GLU A 204 5.68 6.19 -10.89
C GLU A 204 4.17 6.42 -10.64
N GLY A 205 3.70 6.31 -9.39
CA GLY A 205 2.28 6.41 -9.05
C GLY A 205 1.44 5.26 -9.63
N LYS A 206 2.06 4.11 -9.90
CA LYS A 206 1.42 2.94 -10.51
C LYS A 206 1.91 1.65 -9.86
N GLY A 207 1.04 0.68 -9.70
CA GLY A 207 1.43 -0.63 -9.23
C GLY A 207 0.27 -1.59 -9.08
N VAL A 208 0.57 -2.79 -8.61
CA VAL A 208 -0.41 -3.81 -8.23
C VAL A 208 -0.37 -4.07 -6.73
N CYS A 209 -1.23 -4.91 -6.21
CA CYS A 209 -1.42 -5.15 -4.78
C CYS A 209 -0.11 -5.32 -3.98
N GLN A 210 0.88 -6.03 -4.53
CA GLN A 210 2.19 -6.22 -3.90
C GLN A 210 2.94 -4.90 -3.72
N GLY A 211 3.01 -4.06 -4.76
CA GLY A 211 3.64 -2.74 -4.71
C GLY A 211 2.95 -1.80 -3.70
N TYR A 212 1.60 -1.78 -3.72
CA TYR A 212 0.79 -1.05 -2.72
C TYR A 212 1.13 -1.46 -1.29
N ALA A 213 1.09 -2.76 -1.00
CA ALA A 213 1.35 -3.28 0.33
C ALA A 213 2.79 -3.03 0.79
N LEU A 214 3.78 -3.14 -0.10
CA LEU A 214 5.17 -2.87 0.23
C LEU A 214 5.39 -1.39 0.51
N PHE A 215 4.87 -0.50 -0.32
CA PHE A 215 5.01 0.93 -0.05
C PHE A 215 4.25 1.36 1.21
N ALA A 216 3.07 0.81 1.47
CA ALA A 216 2.34 1.04 2.72
C ALA A 216 3.15 0.59 3.94
N GLN A 217 3.78 -0.59 3.87
CA GLN A 217 4.64 -1.09 4.95
C GLN A 217 5.81 -0.14 5.21
N LYS A 218 6.49 0.31 4.15
CA LYS A 218 7.63 1.23 4.27
C LYS A 218 7.22 2.53 4.97
N LEU A 219 6.12 3.16 4.55
CA LEU A 219 5.59 4.36 5.19
C LEU A 219 5.21 4.12 6.65
N MET A 220 4.52 3.02 6.96
CA MET A 220 4.12 2.69 8.33
C MET A 220 5.33 2.49 9.24
N GLN A 221 6.36 1.78 8.77
CA GLN A 221 7.59 1.56 9.54
C GLN A 221 8.32 2.87 9.85
N GLU A 222 8.46 3.76 8.87
CA GLU A 222 9.11 5.07 9.07
C GLU A 222 8.27 6.01 9.96
N LEU A 223 6.95 5.85 10.00
CA LEU A 223 6.07 6.50 10.98
C LEU A 223 6.12 5.87 12.39
N GLY A 224 6.94 4.83 12.59
CA GLY A 224 7.12 4.14 13.86
C GLY A 224 6.04 3.12 14.21
N LEU A 225 5.28 2.64 13.22
CA LEU A 225 4.27 1.60 13.41
C LEU A 225 4.84 0.20 13.14
N GLU A 226 4.53 -0.76 14.00
CA GLU A 226 4.79 -2.17 13.71
C GLU A 226 3.86 -2.63 12.58
N SER A 227 4.41 -3.09 11.47
CA SER A 227 3.65 -3.55 10.32
C SER A 227 4.30 -4.73 9.62
N MET A 228 3.50 -5.53 8.90
CA MET A 228 3.94 -6.71 8.18
C MET A 228 3.28 -6.78 6.80
N TYR A 229 4.04 -7.22 5.82
CA TYR A 229 3.52 -7.63 4.53
C TYR A 229 2.87 -9.01 4.65
N VAL A 230 1.64 -9.13 4.15
CA VAL A 230 0.83 -10.35 4.17
C VAL A 230 0.54 -10.81 2.76
N VAL A 231 0.67 -12.11 2.54
CA VAL A 231 0.33 -12.78 1.27
C VAL A 231 -0.83 -13.75 1.50
N GLY A 232 -1.76 -13.75 0.58
CA GLY A 232 -2.91 -14.64 0.62
C GLY A 232 -3.61 -14.72 -0.72
N GLU A 233 -4.90 -15.03 -0.70
CA GLU A 233 -5.72 -15.17 -1.89
C GLU A 233 -7.05 -14.44 -1.73
N VAL A 234 -7.57 -13.92 -2.83
CA VAL A 234 -8.92 -13.39 -3.01
C VAL A 234 -9.57 -14.10 -4.20
N TYR A 235 -10.83 -13.83 -4.51
CA TYR A 235 -11.55 -14.50 -5.58
C TYR A 235 -10.90 -14.37 -6.98
N THR A 236 -10.06 -13.35 -7.18
CA THR A 236 -9.31 -13.14 -8.44
C THR A 236 -7.94 -13.82 -8.46
N GLY A 237 -7.48 -14.43 -7.37
CA GLY A 237 -6.17 -15.10 -7.25
C GLY A 237 -5.32 -14.61 -6.11
N GLY A 238 -3.99 -14.72 -6.27
CA GLY A 238 -3.03 -14.26 -5.27
C GLY A 238 -3.15 -12.77 -4.99
N HIS A 239 -3.05 -12.39 -3.71
CA HIS A 239 -3.20 -11.01 -3.25
C HIS A 239 -2.26 -10.68 -2.11
N ALA A 240 -1.97 -9.38 -1.93
CA ALA A 240 -1.09 -8.91 -0.87
C ALA A 240 -1.66 -7.65 -0.22
N TRP A 241 -1.49 -7.55 1.11
CA TRP A 241 -1.92 -6.44 1.94
C TRP A 241 -1.04 -6.32 3.19
N ASN A 242 -1.47 -5.59 4.20
CA ASN A 242 -0.70 -5.40 5.42
C ASN A 242 -1.45 -5.85 6.67
N LEU A 243 -0.70 -6.29 7.68
CA LEU A 243 -1.07 -6.20 9.08
C LEU A 243 -0.34 -5.01 9.70
N VAL A 244 -1.03 -4.23 10.52
CA VAL A 244 -0.48 -3.09 11.23
C VAL A 244 -0.95 -3.10 12.68
N LYS A 245 -0.06 -2.73 13.61
CA LYS A 245 -0.38 -2.63 15.02
C LYS A 245 -0.74 -1.19 15.38
N VAL A 246 -1.95 -0.99 15.88
CA VAL A 246 -2.51 0.29 16.27
C VAL A 246 -2.94 0.22 17.71
N GLU A 247 -2.39 1.08 18.57
CA GLU A 247 -2.68 1.09 20.02
C GLU A 247 -2.53 -0.29 20.69
N GLY A 248 -1.54 -1.07 20.25
CA GLY A 248 -1.24 -2.40 20.81
C GLY A 248 -2.03 -3.56 20.22
N GLU A 249 -3.04 -3.34 19.39
CA GLU A 249 -3.85 -4.34 18.71
C GLU A 249 -3.51 -4.44 17.22
N TRP A 250 -3.58 -5.65 16.64
CA TRP A 250 -3.33 -5.86 15.22
C TRP A 250 -4.60 -5.70 14.38
N TYR A 251 -4.44 -5.15 13.16
CA TYR A 251 -5.50 -4.95 12.18
C TYR A 251 -4.97 -5.22 10.77
N HIS A 252 -5.87 -5.63 9.88
CA HIS A 252 -5.60 -5.67 8.44
C HIS A 252 -5.81 -4.30 7.81
N LEU A 253 -4.95 -3.95 6.86
CA LEU A 253 -5.07 -2.78 6.00
C LEU A 253 -4.82 -3.22 4.55
N ASP A 254 -5.80 -3.03 3.68
CA ASP A 254 -5.64 -3.26 2.24
C ASP A 254 -5.85 -1.96 1.46
N THR A 255 -4.76 -1.28 1.19
CA THR A 255 -4.77 -0.01 0.45
C THR A 255 -5.16 -0.21 -1.01
N THR A 256 -4.95 -1.41 -1.58
CA THR A 256 -5.37 -1.73 -2.95
C THR A 256 -6.89 -1.77 -3.08
N TRP A 257 -7.58 -2.42 -2.14
CA TRP A 257 -9.03 -2.53 -2.16
C TRP A 257 -9.74 -1.29 -1.63
N ASN A 258 -9.01 -0.41 -0.94
CA ASN A 258 -9.46 0.94 -0.61
C ASN A 258 -9.31 1.94 -1.77
N ASP A 259 -8.56 1.58 -2.82
CA ASP A 259 -8.42 2.37 -4.04
C ASP A 259 -9.57 2.05 -5.01
N PRO A 260 -10.46 3.02 -5.33
CA PRO A 260 -11.61 2.74 -6.20
C PRO A 260 -11.20 2.51 -7.65
N VAL A 261 -11.72 1.42 -8.24
CA VAL A 261 -11.57 1.14 -9.67
C VAL A 261 -12.95 1.26 -10.35
N PRO A 262 -13.15 2.12 -11.36
CA PRO A 262 -12.16 3.03 -11.93
C PRO A 262 -11.73 4.11 -10.93
N ASP A 263 -10.52 4.62 -11.14
CA ASP A 263 -9.94 5.69 -10.32
C ASP A 263 -10.90 6.89 -10.22
N ARG A 264 -11.08 7.39 -8.99
CA ARG A 264 -11.94 8.55 -8.68
C ARG A 264 -11.13 9.76 -8.22
N GLY A 265 -9.82 9.79 -8.52
CA GLY A 265 -8.93 10.87 -8.12
C GLY A 265 -8.82 10.96 -6.59
N ASN A 266 -9.41 11.99 -5.99
CA ASN A 266 -9.33 12.19 -4.53
C ASN A 266 -10.28 11.31 -3.68
N GLY A 267 -11.08 10.43 -4.30
CA GLY A 267 -12.01 9.55 -3.61
C GLY A 267 -11.29 8.43 -2.86
N VAL A 268 -11.36 8.43 -1.53
CA VAL A 268 -10.76 7.39 -0.67
C VAL A 268 -11.86 6.51 -0.10
N ARG A 269 -11.65 5.21 -0.12
CA ARG A 269 -12.50 4.23 0.55
C ARG A 269 -11.82 3.69 1.81
N TYR A 270 -12.65 3.23 2.74
CA TYR A 270 -12.19 2.67 4.01
C TYR A 270 -12.82 1.30 4.30
N ASP A 271 -13.35 0.62 3.29
CA ASP A 271 -13.98 -0.70 3.44
C ASP A 271 -12.99 -1.75 3.98
N TYR A 272 -11.69 -1.59 3.67
CA TYR A 272 -10.59 -2.48 4.10
C TYR A 272 -9.59 -1.77 5.01
N PHE A 273 -10.06 -0.80 5.77
CA PHE A 273 -9.25 -0.01 6.69
C PHE A 273 -9.37 -0.51 8.12
N LEU A 274 -8.30 -1.03 8.70
CA LEU A 274 -8.22 -1.53 10.07
C LEU A 274 -9.27 -2.61 10.40
N LEU A 275 -9.37 -3.61 9.52
CA LEU A 275 -10.24 -4.78 9.67
C LEU A 275 -9.69 -5.78 10.69
N ASN A 276 -10.59 -6.50 11.37
CA ASN A 276 -10.23 -7.70 12.10
C ASN A 276 -10.23 -8.94 11.20
N ASP A 277 -9.69 -10.07 11.71
CA ASP A 277 -9.63 -11.37 11.00
C ASP A 277 -11.01 -11.84 10.50
N THR A 278 -12.07 -11.59 11.23
CA THR A 278 -13.43 -12.06 10.88
C THR A 278 -13.98 -11.29 9.69
N ASP A 279 -13.84 -9.97 9.70
CA ASP A 279 -14.30 -9.10 8.62
C ASP A 279 -13.45 -9.31 7.37
N MET A 280 -12.12 -9.40 7.51
CA MET A 280 -11.20 -9.64 6.37
C MET A 280 -11.42 -11.00 5.70
N ARG A 281 -11.83 -12.03 6.46
CA ARG A 281 -12.10 -13.39 5.93
C ARG A 281 -13.38 -13.54 5.13
N VAL A 282 -14.14 -12.48 4.95
CA VAL A 282 -15.33 -12.51 4.07
C VAL A 282 -14.92 -12.80 2.63
N ASP A 283 -13.79 -12.28 2.20
CA ASP A 283 -13.30 -12.35 0.82
C ASP A 283 -11.78 -12.55 0.68
N HIS A 284 -11.03 -12.52 1.79
CA HIS A 284 -9.59 -12.80 1.83
C HIS A 284 -9.29 -14.08 2.59
N THR A 285 -8.31 -14.83 2.10
CA THR A 285 -7.79 -16.03 2.79
C THR A 285 -6.27 -15.95 2.92
N TRP A 286 -5.72 -16.42 4.03
CA TRP A 286 -4.29 -16.50 4.27
C TRP A 286 -3.98 -17.66 5.22
N GLU A 287 -2.76 -18.18 5.14
CA GLU A 287 -2.27 -19.19 6.09
C GLU A 287 -1.93 -18.52 7.43
N LYS A 288 -2.34 -19.17 8.53
CA LYS A 288 -2.34 -18.55 9.86
C LYS A 288 -1.03 -18.70 10.65
N VAL A 289 -0.07 -19.44 10.15
CA VAL A 289 0.95 -20.05 11.04
C VAL A 289 1.86 -19.01 11.68
N ASP A 290 2.09 -17.85 11.04
CA ASP A 290 3.09 -16.88 11.50
C ASP A 290 2.60 -15.43 11.63
N TYR A 291 1.31 -15.16 11.38
CA TYR A 291 0.76 -13.82 11.49
C TYR A 291 0.07 -13.57 12.84
N PRO A 292 0.23 -12.40 13.45
CA PRO A 292 -0.53 -12.02 14.64
C PRO A 292 -2.03 -11.96 14.33
N LYS A 293 -2.84 -12.21 15.36
CA LYS A 293 -4.31 -12.20 15.22
C LYS A 293 -4.83 -10.77 15.32
N ALA A 294 -5.65 -10.37 14.37
CA ALA A 294 -6.43 -9.14 14.39
C ALA A 294 -7.84 -9.43 14.94
N ILE A 295 -8.09 -9.11 16.20
CA ILE A 295 -9.36 -9.47 16.86
C ILE A 295 -10.26 -8.27 17.17
N SER A 296 -9.70 -7.06 17.19
CA SER A 296 -10.40 -5.85 17.57
C SER A 296 -11.27 -5.31 16.43
N ALA A 297 -12.49 -4.88 16.75
CA ALA A 297 -13.40 -4.21 15.83
C ALA A 297 -13.52 -2.70 16.13
N LYS A 298 -12.53 -2.12 16.85
CA LYS A 298 -12.57 -0.72 17.32
C LYS A 298 -12.84 0.29 16.21
N TYR A 299 -12.24 0.07 15.04
CA TYR A 299 -12.29 1.02 13.92
C TYR A 299 -13.33 0.68 12.84
N ARG A 300 -14.23 -0.26 13.12
CA ARG A 300 -15.31 -0.66 12.20
C ARG A 300 -16.18 0.51 11.73
N PHE A 301 -16.26 1.57 12.52
CA PHE A 301 -16.99 2.78 12.17
C PHE A 301 -16.45 3.49 10.92
N MET A 302 -15.20 3.22 10.52
CA MET A 302 -14.64 3.79 9.29
C MET A 302 -15.21 3.16 8.02
N HIS A 303 -15.69 1.91 8.08
CA HIS A 303 -16.12 1.16 6.89
C HIS A 303 -17.38 1.73 6.22
N ILE A 304 -18.12 2.62 6.90
CA ILE A 304 -19.28 3.32 6.34
C ILE A 304 -18.91 4.64 5.64
N VAL A 305 -17.65 5.08 5.78
CA VAL A 305 -17.18 6.38 5.26
C VAL A 305 -16.87 6.24 3.78
N GLN A 306 -17.56 7.00 2.94
CA GLN A 306 -17.26 7.18 1.53
C GLN A 306 -17.20 8.67 1.23
N ASP A 307 -16.33 9.08 0.31
CA ASP A 307 -16.13 10.47 -0.09
C ASP A 307 -16.14 11.43 1.12
N SER A 308 -15.00 11.86 1.60
CA SER A 308 -14.92 12.54 2.88
C SER A 308 -14.08 13.81 2.89
N TYR A 309 -14.44 14.71 3.80
CA TYR A 309 -13.67 15.89 4.17
C TYR A 309 -13.40 15.88 5.67
N GLU A 310 -12.16 16.16 6.06
CA GLU A 310 -11.75 16.18 7.45
C GLU A 310 -11.56 17.62 7.95
N GLN A 311 -12.21 17.95 9.07
CA GLN A 311 -12.05 19.26 9.72
C GLN A 311 -12.10 19.09 11.25
N GLY A 312 -11.00 19.46 11.91
CA GLY A 312 -10.84 19.31 13.37
C GLY A 312 -10.97 17.85 13.80
N ASP A 313 -11.83 17.57 14.77
CA ASP A 313 -12.07 16.23 15.30
C ASP A 313 -13.07 15.39 14.49
N TYR A 314 -13.55 15.91 13.36
CA TYR A 314 -14.63 15.29 12.59
C TYR A 314 -14.22 14.96 11.15
N ILE A 315 -14.75 13.82 10.68
CA ILE A 315 -14.79 13.42 9.27
C ILE A 315 -16.23 13.64 8.80
N TYR A 316 -16.43 14.47 7.78
CA TYR A 316 -17.70 14.68 7.09
C TYR A 316 -17.73 13.80 5.86
N PHE A 317 -18.80 13.02 5.68
CA PHE A 317 -18.77 11.92 4.71
C PHE A 317 -20.15 11.54 4.15
N SER A 318 -20.12 10.87 3.02
CA SER A 318 -21.24 10.14 2.46
C SER A 318 -21.42 8.81 3.18
N ASN A 319 -22.53 8.61 3.89
CA ASN A 319 -22.78 7.38 4.64
C ASN A 319 -23.39 6.29 3.76
N ALA A 320 -22.62 5.27 3.44
CA ALA A 320 -23.07 4.15 2.61
C ALA A 320 -24.25 3.37 3.20
N GLU A 321 -24.33 3.24 4.53
CA GLU A 321 -25.39 2.50 5.21
C GLU A 321 -26.73 3.28 5.27
N ASP A 322 -26.70 4.61 5.15
CA ASP A 322 -27.92 5.44 5.09
C ASP A 322 -28.10 6.11 3.69
N ASN A 323 -27.98 5.30 2.64
CA ASN A 323 -28.24 5.73 1.26
C ASN A 323 -27.43 6.97 0.84
N ASN A 324 -26.18 7.03 1.25
CA ASN A 324 -25.23 8.11 0.98
C ASN A 324 -25.68 9.48 1.49
N LYS A 325 -26.38 9.53 2.61
CA LYS A 325 -26.69 10.82 3.25
C LYS A 325 -25.46 11.43 3.89
N LEU A 326 -25.50 12.74 4.06
CA LEU A 326 -24.38 13.52 4.60
C LEU A 326 -24.32 13.37 6.13
N TYR A 327 -23.22 12.83 6.61
CA TYR A 327 -22.93 12.60 8.03
C TYR A 327 -21.61 13.24 8.44
N LYS A 328 -21.41 13.36 9.75
CA LYS A 328 -20.10 13.55 10.37
C LYS A 328 -19.82 12.44 11.38
N LEU A 329 -18.57 12.12 11.54
CA LEU A 329 -18.04 11.12 12.46
C LEU A 329 -16.94 11.74 13.31
N HIS A 330 -16.99 11.52 14.62
CA HIS A 330 -15.91 11.94 15.51
C HIS A 330 -14.76 10.93 15.45
N LYS A 331 -13.57 11.35 15.04
CA LYS A 331 -12.40 10.49 14.76
C LYS A 331 -11.99 9.57 15.90
N VAL A 332 -12.13 10.03 17.14
CA VAL A 332 -11.68 9.29 18.32
C VAL A 332 -12.77 8.35 18.86
N THR A 333 -14.02 8.83 18.94
CA THR A 333 -15.12 8.06 19.56
C THR A 333 -15.88 7.19 18.59
N GLY A 334 -15.75 7.42 17.27
CA GLY A 334 -16.56 6.76 16.25
C GLY A 334 -18.03 7.17 16.26
N GLU A 335 -18.42 8.18 17.08
CA GLU A 335 -19.80 8.65 17.16
C GLU A 335 -20.17 9.36 15.85
N THR A 336 -21.30 8.94 15.26
CA THR A 336 -21.81 9.49 14.01
C THR A 336 -23.03 10.35 14.22
N GLN A 337 -23.12 11.44 13.47
CA GLN A 337 -24.28 12.32 13.46
C GLN A 337 -24.63 12.72 12.03
N ARG A 338 -25.91 12.64 11.66
CA ARG A 338 -26.38 13.15 10.37
C ARG A 338 -26.31 14.68 10.34
N VAL A 339 -25.61 15.21 9.33
CA VAL A 339 -25.48 16.65 9.06
C VAL A 339 -26.70 17.16 8.30
N ALA A 340 -27.10 16.42 7.24
CA ALA A 340 -28.26 16.80 6.44
C ALA A 340 -28.96 15.58 5.83
N ASP A 341 -30.27 15.70 5.57
CA ASP A 341 -31.09 14.66 4.93
C ASP A 341 -31.02 14.78 3.39
N VAL A 342 -29.79 14.81 2.87
CA VAL A 342 -29.49 14.85 1.43
C VAL A 342 -28.53 13.76 1.06
N ARG A 343 -28.70 13.14 -0.10
CA ARG A 343 -27.74 12.19 -0.66
C ARG A 343 -26.60 13.00 -1.27
N ALA A 344 -25.44 12.92 -0.65
CA ALA A 344 -24.25 13.66 -1.01
C ALA A 344 -23.17 12.69 -1.50
N LEU A 345 -22.76 12.80 -2.75
CA LEU A 345 -21.65 12.04 -3.32
C LEU A 345 -20.53 12.99 -3.74
N PHE A 346 -19.31 12.45 -3.85
CA PHE A 346 -18.12 13.25 -4.17
C PHE A 346 -17.91 14.40 -3.19
N VAL A 347 -18.05 14.13 -1.90
CA VAL A 347 -17.95 15.15 -0.83
C VAL A 347 -16.52 15.65 -0.73
N VAL A 348 -16.35 16.95 -0.88
CA VAL A 348 -15.10 17.67 -0.62
C VAL A 348 -15.39 18.86 0.29
N GLY A 349 -14.38 19.49 0.86
CA GLY A 349 -14.62 20.64 1.74
C GLY A 349 -13.46 21.63 1.76
N GLU A 350 -13.79 22.85 2.14
CA GLU A 350 -12.82 23.91 2.43
C GLU A 350 -13.37 24.81 3.53
N GLY A 351 -12.56 25.01 4.59
CA GLY A 351 -12.96 25.77 5.76
C GLY A 351 -14.26 25.23 6.37
N ASP A 352 -15.27 26.07 6.49
CA ASP A 352 -16.58 25.74 7.09
C ASP A 352 -17.61 25.21 6.08
N TRP A 353 -17.21 24.87 4.87
CA TRP A 353 -18.09 24.46 3.80
C TRP A 353 -17.80 23.06 3.28
N LEU A 354 -18.88 22.32 2.98
CA LEU A 354 -18.87 21.09 2.19
C LEU A 354 -19.45 21.36 0.81
N TYR A 355 -18.86 20.76 -0.19
CA TYR A 355 -19.29 20.76 -1.59
C TYR A 355 -19.54 19.33 -2.02
N PHE A 356 -20.61 19.07 -2.75
CA PHE A 356 -20.98 17.71 -3.14
C PHE A 356 -21.95 17.70 -4.32
N SER A 357 -22.05 16.55 -4.98
CA SER A 357 -23.12 16.26 -5.91
C SER A 357 -24.38 15.88 -5.14
N ASN A 358 -25.46 16.66 -5.23
CA ASN A 358 -26.70 16.46 -4.49
C ASN A 358 -27.64 15.51 -5.24
N TYR A 359 -27.49 14.23 -5.02
CA TYR A 359 -28.32 13.19 -5.62
C TYR A 359 -29.78 13.18 -5.15
N SER A 360 -30.13 13.95 -4.12
CA SER A 360 -31.52 14.23 -3.76
C SER A 360 -32.16 15.30 -4.64
N ASN A 361 -31.35 16.01 -5.44
CA ASN A 361 -31.81 17.11 -6.29
C ASN A 361 -31.06 17.11 -7.63
N GLY A 362 -31.24 16.06 -8.44
CA GLY A 362 -30.71 15.97 -9.80
C GLY A 362 -29.20 15.88 -9.92
N ALA A 363 -28.50 15.41 -8.90
CA ALA A 363 -27.04 15.37 -8.82
C ALA A 363 -26.36 16.74 -9.10
N TYR A 364 -27.03 17.82 -8.75
CA TYR A 364 -26.52 19.18 -8.95
C TYR A 364 -25.41 19.51 -7.96
N LEU A 365 -24.46 20.34 -8.38
CA LEU A 365 -23.44 20.86 -7.46
C LEU A 365 -24.11 21.71 -6.37
N ALA A 366 -23.86 21.33 -5.14
CA ALA A 366 -24.38 22.00 -3.97
C ALA A 366 -23.28 22.28 -2.93
N LYS A 367 -23.51 23.26 -2.08
CA LYS A 367 -22.73 23.49 -0.87
C LYS A 367 -23.61 23.60 0.36
N ILE A 368 -23.04 23.26 1.51
CA ILE A 368 -23.69 23.32 2.82
C ILE A 368 -22.64 23.63 3.88
N ARG A 369 -23.05 24.31 4.96
CA ARG A 369 -22.15 24.46 6.11
C ARG A 369 -21.92 23.18 6.88
N LEU A 370 -20.80 23.07 7.61
CA LEU A 370 -20.47 21.93 8.47
C LEU A 370 -21.52 21.64 9.54
N ASP A 371 -22.33 22.64 9.93
CA ASP A 371 -23.44 22.49 10.86
C ASP A 371 -24.78 22.05 10.21
N GLY A 372 -24.79 21.89 8.89
CA GLY A 372 -25.96 21.47 8.12
C GLY A 372 -26.88 22.63 7.68
N THR A 373 -26.47 23.87 7.90
CA THR A 373 -27.23 25.06 7.47
C THR A 373 -26.81 25.56 6.09
N GLU A 374 -27.55 26.49 5.51
CA GLU A 374 -27.26 27.23 4.27
C GLU A 374 -27.05 26.31 3.02
N LEU A 375 -27.84 25.22 2.91
CA LEU A 375 -27.81 24.37 1.71
C LEU A 375 -28.17 25.21 0.46
N THR A 376 -27.23 25.27 -0.49
CA THR A 376 -27.36 26.08 -1.71
C THR A 376 -26.91 25.27 -2.93
N THR A 377 -27.68 25.34 -4.02
CA THR A 377 -27.29 24.81 -5.32
C THR A 377 -26.41 25.82 -6.05
N LEU A 378 -25.23 25.43 -6.46
CA LEU A 378 -24.24 26.25 -7.17
C LEU A 378 -24.37 26.11 -8.69
N TYR A 379 -24.59 24.86 -9.17
CA TYR A 379 -24.68 24.55 -10.60
C TYR A 379 -25.80 23.53 -10.85
N LYS A 380 -26.61 23.73 -11.87
CA LYS A 380 -27.86 22.98 -12.12
C LYS A 380 -27.75 22.00 -13.29
N GLU A 381 -26.66 21.27 -13.34
CA GLU A 381 -26.47 20.10 -14.17
C GLU A 381 -25.89 18.99 -13.30
N GLU A 382 -26.00 17.75 -13.75
CA GLU A 382 -25.40 16.61 -13.08
C GLU A 382 -23.87 16.78 -13.02
N VAL A 383 -23.29 16.60 -11.82
CA VAL A 383 -21.86 16.73 -11.57
C VAL A 383 -21.31 15.53 -10.86
N GLU A 384 -20.08 15.18 -11.19
CA GLU A 384 -19.32 14.08 -10.61
C GLU A 384 -17.85 14.50 -10.38
N ASN A 385 -17.07 13.66 -9.66
CA ASN A 385 -15.63 13.81 -9.51
C ASN A 385 -15.20 15.20 -9.03
N LEU A 386 -15.76 15.62 -7.90
CA LEU A 386 -15.41 16.91 -7.31
C LEU A 386 -14.02 16.85 -6.67
N PHE A 387 -13.21 17.87 -6.90
CA PHE A 387 -11.97 18.10 -6.15
C PHE A 387 -11.68 19.59 -6.02
N ILE A 388 -10.87 19.95 -5.02
CA ILE A 388 -10.44 21.31 -4.76
C ILE A 388 -8.94 21.38 -5.00
N GLU A 389 -8.51 22.35 -5.79
CA GLU A 389 -7.11 22.65 -6.04
C GLU A 389 -6.90 24.17 -5.93
N GLU A 390 -5.96 24.60 -5.12
CA GLU A 390 -5.79 25.98 -4.70
C GLU A 390 -7.11 26.56 -4.17
N ASP A 391 -7.65 27.61 -4.70
CA ASP A 391 -8.93 28.22 -4.29
C ASP A 391 -10.07 27.91 -5.27
N MET A 392 -9.95 26.85 -6.06
CA MET A 392 -10.89 26.48 -7.10
C MET A 392 -11.53 25.11 -6.85
N LEU A 393 -12.83 25.03 -7.03
CA LEU A 393 -13.59 23.78 -7.05
C LEU A 393 -13.74 23.29 -8.49
N TYR A 394 -13.23 22.11 -8.76
CA TYR A 394 -13.35 21.40 -10.05
C TYR A 394 -14.41 20.32 -9.95
N PHE A 395 -15.11 20.08 -11.05
CA PHE A 395 -16.11 19.03 -11.18
C PHE A 395 -16.32 18.61 -12.63
N THR A 396 -16.74 17.37 -12.87
CA THR A 396 -17.02 16.85 -14.20
C THR A 396 -18.52 16.95 -14.50
N THR A 397 -18.87 17.32 -15.74
CA THR A 397 -20.22 17.27 -16.30
C THR A 397 -20.22 16.45 -17.58
N ALA A 398 -21.39 16.22 -18.20
CA ALA A 398 -21.46 15.58 -19.51
C ALA A 398 -20.63 16.30 -20.60
N ASP A 399 -20.41 17.61 -20.45
CA ASP A 399 -19.59 18.43 -21.36
C ASP A 399 -18.10 18.47 -21.01
N GLY A 400 -17.66 17.73 -19.96
CA GLY A 400 -16.29 17.65 -19.49
C GLY A 400 -16.03 18.41 -18.20
N LEU A 401 -14.74 18.66 -17.90
CA LEU A 401 -14.28 19.32 -16.69
C LEU A 401 -14.69 20.80 -16.66
N LYS A 402 -15.22 21.23 -15.53
CA LYS A 402 -15.60 22.60 -15.21
C LYS A 402 -14.93 23.05 -13.92
N GLN A 403 -14.89 24.34 -13.67
CA GLN A 403 -14.39 24.91 -12.42
C GLN A 403 -15.20 26.13 -11.98
N THR A 404 -15.18 26.42 -10.69
CA THR A 404 -15.76 27.60 -10.08
C THR A 404 -14.93 28.03 -8.86
N GLU A 405 -14.95 29.31 -8.50
CA GLU A 405 -14.39 29.80 -7.23
C GLU A 405 -15.16 29.19 -6.04
N LEU A 406 -14.49 28.99 -4.89
CA LEU A 406 -15.02 28.43 -3.63
C LEU A 406 -16.00 29.38 -2.92
#